data_97002f22a6de3f785400264e0da0ddfc
#
_entry.id   97002f22a6de3f785400264e0da0ddfc
#
_cell.length_a   1.000
_cell.length_b   1.000
_cell.length_c   1.000
_cell.angle_alpha   90.00
_cell.angle_beta   90.00
_cell.angle_gamma   90.00
#
_symmetry.space_group_name_H-M   'P 1'
#
loop_
_entity.id
_entity.type
_entity.pdbx_description
1 polymer ?
#
loop_
_entity_poly.entity_id
_entity_poly.type
_entity_poly.pdbx_seq_one_letter_code
_entity_poly.pdbx_strand_id
1 'polypeptide(L)'
;KLNKINIIALNTVYDNILKRFKNAHLLSKVNDAGGRLIRALDTKKQFTYPDYSNPTVSNTALATAIELGFDKVYLVGTDLGFVSKKHHHSKDSIYFDKDFKHKKRIEKGIEGAFIVKGNFTEEVFTTPIFDSSKGNLELLLQKHLNVKVFNTANGAFIRYTEPKRIEDITDIKPISNKQDKIDALLNKATSLEQLSAGNVNYKMEAIKARTKDVLEQQLSITSQYFETREQLADAFNLQNKILLTLRNSTADDIVVYWLTQGSFRYFQAYIMTSSYYYNDLEKRTEFINACIDAFHEHIKGIYLEFIENYNQPAKV
;
A
#
# COMPACT_ATOMS: atom_id res chain seq x y z
N LYS A 1 13.83 -25.58 -2.55
CA LYS A 1 14.70 -24.81 -1.64
C LYS A 1 13.89 -23.88 -0.70
N LEU A 2 12.77 -23.28 -1.17
CA LEU A 2 11.94 -22.36 -0.37
C LEU A 2 11.28 -23.03 0.84
N ASN A 3 10.94 -24.32 0.75
CA ASN A 3 10.37 -25.09 1.86
C ASN A 3 11.29 -25.26 3.09
N LYS A 4 12.49 -24.70 3.07
CA LYS A 4 13.43 -24.63 4.19
C LYS A 4 13.56 -23.21 4.78
N ILE A 5 12.86 -22.24 4.21
CA ILE A 5 12.98 -20.81 4.53
C ILE A 5 11.64 -20.32 5.07
N ASN A 6 11.68 -19.53 6.15
CA ASN A 6 10.53 -18.78 6.62
C ASN A 6 10.31 -17.55 5.75
N ILE A 7 9.05 -17.14 5.56
CA ILE A 7 8.71 -15.87 4.92
C ILE A 7 7.97 -14.98 5.93
N ILE A 8 8.32 -13.70 5.94
CA ILE A 8 7.51 -12.64 6.55
C ILE A 8 6.95 -11.81 5.40
N ALA A 9 5.65 -11.66 5.33
CA ALA A 9 4.97 -10.98 4.24
C ALA A 9 3.78 -10.16 4.73
N LEU A 10 3.35 -9.19 3.93
CA LEU A 10 2.09 -8.49 4.17
C LEU A 10 0.90 -9.42 3.88
N ASN A 11 -0.21 -9.23 4.59
CA ASN A 11 -1.47 -9.96 4.39
C ASN A 11 -2.05 -9.86 2.96
N THR A 12 -1.53 -8.97 2.13
CA THR A 12 -1.91 -8.80 0.73
C THR A 12 -1.13 -9.66 -0.25
N VAL A 13 -0.20 -10.49 0.25
CA VAL A 13 0.56 -11.43 -0.60
C VAL A 13 -0.34 -12.60 -1.01
N TYR A 14 -0.20 -13.02 -2.26
CA TYR A 14 -0.96 -14.12 -2.82
C TYR A 14 -0.69 -15.45 -2.10
N ASP A 15 -1.74 -16.14 -1.67
CA ASP A 15 -1.68 -17.33 -0.82
C ASP A 15 -0.78 -18.45 -1.37
N ASN A 16 -0.83 -18.73 -2.68
CA ASN A 16 0.01 -19.74 -3.29
C ASN A 16 1.52 -19.50 -3.18
N ILE A 17 1.93 -18.25 -2.95
CA ILE A 17 3.34 -17.93 -2.68
C ILE A 17 3.70 -18.40 -1.28
N LEU A 18 2.84 -18.15 -0.30
CA LEU A 18 3.06 -18.49 1.11
C LEU A 18 3.26 -20.00 1.30
N LYS A 19 2.48 -20.82 0.60
CA LYS A 19 2.53 -22.31 0.62
C LYS A 19 3.87 -22.89 0.16
N ARG A 20 4.72 -22.10 -0.50
CA ARG A 20 6.04 -22.55 -0.98
C ARG A 20 7.13 -22.49 0.09
N PHE A 21 6.87 -21.84 1.21
CA PHE A 21 7.84 -21.62 2.29
C PHE A 21 7.62 -22.60 3.45
N LYS A 22 8.66 -22.73 4.31
CA LYS A 22 8.59 -23.58 5.52
C LYS A 22 7.48 -23.11 6.45
N ASN A 23 7.51 -21.84 6.79
CA ASN A 23 6.50 -21.17 7.60
C ASN A 23 6.24 -19.77 7.00
N ALA A 24 4.99 -19.32 7.06
CA ALA A 24 4.59 -17.99 6.65
C ALA A 24 4.11 -17.18 7.86
N HIS A 25 4.70 -16.00 8.04
CA HIS A 25 4.36 -15.04 9.08
C HIS A 25 3.79 -13.79 8.39
N LEU A 26 2.54 -13.45 8.70
CA LEU A 26 1.86 -12.33 8.07
C LEU A 26 1.92 -11.08 8.94
N LEU A 27 2.26 -9.98 8.31
CA LEU A 27 2.12 -8.64 8.88
C LEU A 27 0.85 -7.99 8.32
N SER A 28 0.12 -7.32 9.17
CA SER A 28 -1.06 -6.59 8.75
C SER A 28 -0.64 -5.28 8.07
N LYS A 29 -1.10 -5.06 6.85
CA LYS A 29 -0.86 -3.81 6.13
C LYS A 29 -1.63 -2.67 6.79
N VAL A 30 -0.96 -1.57 7.08
CA VAL A 30 -1.51 -0.51 7.95
C VAL A 30 -2.72 0.19 7.34
N ASN A 31 -2.71 0.42 6.05
CA ASN A 31 -3.69 1.24 5.34
C ASN A 31 -4.46 0.45 4.28
N ASP A 32 -5.02 -0.69 4.68
CA ASP A 32 -5.97 -1.45 3.86
C ASP A 32 -7.12 -2.01 4.72
N ALA A 33 -8.20 -2.41 4.05
CA ALA A 33 -9.41 -2.89 4.73
C ALA A 33 -9.17 -4.16 5.53
N GLY A 34 -8.42 -5.13 4.97
CA GLY A 34 -8.08 -6.39 5.65
C GLY A 34 -7.27 -6.18 6.92
N GLY A 35 -6.23 -5.33 6.85
CA GLY A 35 -5.44 -4.95 8.02
C GLY A 35 -6.25 -4.23 9.09
N ARG A 36 -7.19 -3.38 8.68
CA ARG A 36 -8.12 -2.71 9.61
C ARG A 36 -9.13 -3.67 10.22
N LEU A 37 -9.60 -4.65 9.47
CA LEU A 37 -10.45 -5.72 9.99
C LEU A 37 -9.72 -6.54 11.06
N ILE A 38 -8.50 -7.01 10.78
CA ILE A 38 -7.69 -7.74 11.75
C ILE A 38 -7.51 -6.90 13.02
N ARG A 39 -7.19 -5.62 12.88
CA ARG A 39 -7.03 -4.71 14.01
C ARG A 39 -8.32 -4.51 14.81
N ALA A 40 -9.47 -4.47 14.15
CA ALA A 40 -10.78 -4.40 14.81
C ALA A 40 -11.14 -5.67 15.59
N LEU A 41 -10.61 -6.83 15.15
CA LEU A 41 -10.78 -8.12 15.80
C LEU A 41 -9.74 -8.37 16.92
N ASP A 42 -8.59 -7.70 16.84
CA ASP A 42 -7.47 -7.84 17.78
C ASP A 42 -7.71 -7.01 19.06
N THR A 43 -8.71 -7.38 19.83
CA THR A 43 -9.06 -6.70 21.09
C THR A 43 -7.97 -6.75 22.15
N LYS A 44 -7.09 -7.75 22.08
CA LYS A 44 -5.96 -7.95 22.99
C LYS A 44 -4.67 -7.29 22.51
N LYS A 45 -4.68 -6.62 21.34
CA LYS A 45 -3.50 -5.97 20.73
C LYS A 45 -2.30 -6.91 20.56
N GLN A 46 -2.55 -8.12 20.08
CA GLN A 46 -1.55 -9.18 19.96
C GLN A 46 -0.80 -9.15 18.62
N PHE A 47 -1.34 -8.44 17.61
CA PHE A 47 -0.75 -8.36 16.28
C PHE A 47 0.09 -7.10 16.11
N THR A 48 1.22 -7.25 15.42
CA THR A 48 2.11 -6.15 15.08
C THR A 48 1.68 -5.50 13.75
N TYR A 49 1.63 -4.19 13.76
CA TYR A 49 1.28 -3.36 12.61
C TYR A 49 2.44 -2.40 12.33
N PRO A 50 3.43 -2.80 11.54
CA PRO A 50 4.63 -2.00 11.35
C PRO A 50 4.31 -0.67 10.67
N ASP A 51 4.62 0.43 11.36
CA ASP A 51 4.44 1.79 10.86
C ASP A 51 5.31 2.01 9.60
N TYR A 52 4.88 2.95 8.74
CA TYR A 52 5.61 3.34 7.52
C TYR A 52 5.98 2.20 6.56
N SER A 53 5.27 1.07 6.62
CA SER A 53 5.52 -0.13 5.80
C SER A 53 5.10 0.01 4.32
N ASN A 54 4.65 1.18 3.89
CA ASN A 54 4.24 1.50 2.52
C ASN A 54 5.17 2.58 1.92
N PRO A 55 5.21 2.76 0.58
CA PRO A 55 4.49 2.03 -0.46
C PRO A 55 5.26 0.83 -1.03
N THR A 56 6.55 0.66 -0.74
CA THR A 56 7.38 -0.39 -1.33
C THR A 56 7.72 -1.52 -0.35
N VAL A 57 8.19 -2.64 -0.88
CA VAL A 57 8.65 -3.78 -0.07
C VAL A 57 9.82 -3.39 0.85
N SER A 58 10.66 -2.46 0.44
CA SER A 58 11.78 -1.97 1.27
C SER A 58 11.29 -1.28 2.54
N ASN A 59 10.16 -0.55 2.47
CA ASN A 59 9.53 0.05 3.65
C ASN A 59 9.09 -1.05 4.63
N THR A 60 8.39 -2.08 4.14
CA THR A 60 7.96 -3.20 4.99
C THR A 60 9.16 -3.93 5.58
N ALA A 61 10.20 -4.19 4.79
CA ALA A 61 11.38 -4.92 5.24
C ALA A 61 12.13 -4.19 6.35
N LEU A 62 12.37 -2.88 6.21
CA LEU A 62 13.02 -2.08 7.24
C LEU A 62 12.16 -1.97 8.51
N ALA A 63 10.87 -1.66 8.36
CA ALA A 63 9.96 -1.58 9.49
C ALA A 63 9.90 -2.91 10.26
N THR A 64 9.84 -4.03 9.54
CA THR A 64 9.88 -5.37 10.15
C THR A 64 11.20 -5.64 10.86
N ALA A 65 12.34 -5.28 10.26
CA ALA A 65 13.64 -5.48 10.91
C ALA A 65 13.74 -4.71 12.25
N ILE A 66 13.24 -3.48 12.29
CA ILE A 66 13.21 -2.66 13.50
C ILE A 66 12.28 -3.29 14.55
N GLU A 67 11.09 -3.71 14.18
CA GLU A 67 10.13 -4.38 15.10
C GLU A 67 10.68 -5.71 15.65
N LEU A 68 11.50 -6.42 14.87
CA LEU A 68 12.20 -7.62 15.31
C LEU A 68 13.41 -7.33 16.20
N GLY A 69 13.72 -6.06 16.46
CA GLY A 69 14.77 -5.63 17.38
C GLY A 69 16.18 -5.60 16.79
N PHE A 70 16.32 -5.53 15.45
CA PHE A 70 17.63 -5.32 14.84
C PHE A 70 18.09 -3.88 15.07
N ASP A 71 19.27 -3.72 15.64
CA ASP A 71 19.92 -2.43 15.93
C ASP A 71 20.88 -1.96 14.82
N LYS A 72 21.20 -2.86 13.87
CA LYS A 72 22.04 -2.59 12.72
C LYS A 72 21.46 -3.20 11.45
N VAL A 73 21.20 -2.39 10.44
CA VAL A 73 20.59 -2.81 9.17
C VAL A 73 21.42 -2.29 7.99
N TYR A 74 21.65 -3.15 6.99
CA TYR A 74 22.25 -2.77 5.71
C TYR A 74 21.20 -2.85 4.60
N LEU A 75 20.90 -1.72 3.96
CA LEU A 75 20.00 -1.65 2.82
C LEU A 75 20.78 -1.95 1.54
N VAL A 76 20.48 -3.08 0.92
CA VAL A 76 21.09 -3.51 -0.35
C VAL A 76 20.02 -3.50 -1.43
N GLY A 77 20.24 -2.76 -2.52
CA GLY A 77 19.27 -2.63 -3.60
C GLY A 77 18.02 -1.79 -3.26
N THR A 78 18.10 -0.96 -2.21
CA THR A 78 17.05 0.01 -1.88
C THR A 78 17.40 1.35 -2.54
N ASP A 79 17.39 1.37 -3.87
CA ASP A 79 17.86 2.51 -4.66
C ASP A 79 16.96 3.73 -4.52
N LEU A 80 15.64 3.56 -4.62
CA LEU A 80 14.63 4.63 -4.61
C LEU A 80 14.97 5.83 -5.54
N GLY A 81 15.82 5.55 -6.50
CA GLY A 81 16.32 6.47 -7.49
C GLY A 81 17.19 5.76 -8.52
N PHE A 82 17.56 6.44 -9.57
CA PHE A 82 18.39 5.90 -10.64
C PHE A 82 19.26 6.99 -11.27
N VAL A 83 20.48 6.63 -11.61
CA VAL A 83 21.47 7.56 -12.18
C VAL A 83 21.11 7.95 -13.62
N SER A 84 20.42 7.07 -14.36
CA SER A 84 20.06 7.29 -15.75
C SER A 84 18.62 6.83 -16.02
N LYS A 85 17.83 7.65 -16.70
CA LYS A 85 16.46 7.27 -17.15
C LYS A 85 16.45 6.05 -18.07
N LYS A 86 17.56 5.75 -18.75
CA LYS A 86 17.69 4.56 -19.62
C LYS A 86 17.97 3.27 -18.84
N HIS A 87 18.50 3.37 -17.61
CA HIS A 87 18.90 2.23 -16.78
C HIS A 87 18.32 2.38 -15.37
N HIS A 88 16.99 2.30 -15.29
CA HIS A 88 16.23 2.48 -14.05
C HIS A 88 16.01 1.17 -13.27
N HIS A 89 16.43 0.04 -13.84
CA HIS A 89 16.46 -1.29 -13.23
C HIS A 89 17.68 -2.07 -13.70
N SER A 90 17.97 -3.23 -13.10
CA SER A 90 19.01 -4.14 -13.57
C SER A 90 18.72 -4.58 -15.01
N LYS A 91 19.78 -4.79 -15.80
CA LYS A 91 19.67 -5.10 -17.24
C LYS A 91 18.84 -6.35 -17.54
N ASP A 92 18.83 -7.31 -16.64
CA ASP A 92 18.09 -8.58 -16.78
C ASP A 92 16.67 -8.51 -16.18
N SER A 93 16.19 -7.32 -15.88
CA SER A 93 14.85 -7.15 -15.33
C SER A 93 13.78 -7.29 -16.42
N ILE A 94 12.67 -7.94 -16.08
CA ILE A 94 11.46 -8.06 -16.93
C ILE A 94 10.99 -6.70 -17.48
N TYR A 95 11.33 -5.59 -16.85
CA TYR A 95 10.96 -4.24 -17.29
C TYR A 95 11.58 -3.85 -18.63
N PHE A 96 12.66 -4.51 -19.04
CA PHE A 96 13.31 -4.32 -20.36
C PHE A 96 12.85 -5.34 -21.41
N ASP A 97 12.02 -6.31 -21.02
CA ASP A 97 11.43 -7.25 -21.95
C ASP A 97 10.51 -6.51 -22.94
N LYS A 98 10.62 -6.88 -24.25
CA LYS A 98 9.84 -6.27 -25.33
C LYS A 98 8.35 -6.55 -25.18
N ASP A 99 8.00 -7.70 -24.63
CA ASP A 99 6.63 -8.19 -24.48
C ASP A 99 6.00 -7.86 -23.11
N PHE A 100 6.68 -7.07 -22.29
CA PHE A 100 6.17 -6.73 -20.96
C PHE A 100 4.93 -5.81 -21.06
N LYS A 101 3.78 -6.33 -20.66
CA LYS A 101 2.46 -5.68 -20.78
C LYS A 101 2.37 -4.25 -20.19
N HIS A 102 3.16 -3.96 -19.14
CA HIS A 102 3.11 -2.69 -18.44
C HIS A 102 4.22 -1.70 -18.83
N LYS A 103 4.95 -1.97 -19.90
CA LYS A 103 6.09 -1.16 -20.35
C LYS A 103 5.75 0.33 -20.51
N LYS A 104 4.68 0.65 -21.21
CA LYS A 104 4.22 2.04 -21.42
C LYS A 104 3.92 2.78 -20.11
N ARG A 105 3.37 2.08 -19.11
CA ARG A 105 3.07 2.68 -17.80
C ARG A 105 4.35 3.03 -17.04
N ILE A 106 5.37 2.17 -17.13
CA ILE A 106 6.67 2.40 -16.49
C ILE A 106 7.40 3.54 -17.18
N GLU A 107 7.46 3.54 -18.52
CA GLU A 107 8.07 4.61 -19.31
C GLU A 107 7.45 5.97 -18.96
N LYS A 108 6.12 6.07 -18.90
CA LYS A 108 5.41 7.28 -18.48
C LYS A 108 5.77 7.70 -17.03
N GLY A 109 5.92 6.75 -16.12
CA GLY A 109 6.37 7.03 -14.76
C GLY A 109 7.80 7.60 -14.70
N ILE A 110 8.68 7.11 -15.58
CA ILE A 110 10.08 7.57 -15.69
C ILE A 110 10.17 8.94 -16.37
N GLU A 111 9.31 9.23 -17.35
CA GLU A 111 9.22 10.57 -17.97
C GLU A 111 8.97 11.65 -16.91
N GLY A 112 8.11 11.38 -15.93
CA GLY A 112 7.81 12.26 -14.79
C GLY A 112 8.86 12.27 -13.68
N ALA A 113 10.02 11.62 -13.88
CA ALA A 113 11.07 11.59 -12.88
C ALA A 113 11.74 12.96 -12.69
N PHE A 114 12.03 13.30 -11.46
CA PHE A 114 12.67 14.54 -11.04
C PHE A 114 13.97 14.26 -10.26
N ILE A 115 14.79 15.30 -10.06
CA ILE A 115 16.11 15.20 -9.45
C ILE A 115 16.00 15.31 -7.93
N VAL A 116 16.76 14.43 -7.24
CA VAL A 116 16.95 14.46 -5.78
C VAL A 116 18.42 14.19 -5.45
N LYS A 117 18.84 14.46 -4.20
CA LYS A 117 20.17 14.15 -3.71
C LYS A 117 20.45 12.66 -3.82
N GLY A 118 21.60 12.29 -4.38
CA GLY A 118 22.09 10.92 -4.46
C GLY A 118 22.81 10.44 -3.21
N ASN A 119 22.92 9.11 -3.05
CA ASN A 119 23.62 8.49 -1.93
C ASN A 119 25.15 8.54 -2.09
N PHE A 120 25.66 8.27 -3.31
CA PHE A 120 27.08 8.32 -3.65
C PHE A 120 27.41 9.30 -4.77
N THR A 121 26.39 9.86 -5.40
CA THR A 121 26.49 10.90 -6.42
C THR A 121 25.83 12.16 -5.91
N GLU A 122 26.11 13.29 -6.52
CA GLU A 122 25.48 14.56 -6.13
C GLU A 122 23.96 14.50 -6.34
N GLU A 123 23.55 13.99 -7.49
CA GLU A 123 22.16 13.93 -7.92
C GLU A 123 21.79 12.59 -8.55
N VAL A 124 20.53 12.20 -8.41
CA VAL A 124 19.91 11.06 -9.09
C VAL A 124 18.46 11.42 -9.46
N PHE A 125 17.90 10.69 -10.41
CA PHE A 125 16.46 10.76 -10.70
C PHE A 125 15.67 9.91 -9.72
N THR A 126 14.47 10.38 -9.36
CA THR A 126 13.47 9.60 -8.60
C THR A 126 12.08 9.78 -9.21
N THR A 127 11.13 8.96 -8.79
CA THR A 127 9.72 9.07 -9.17
C THR A 127 8.88 9.43 -7.94
N PRO A 128 7.64 9.94 -8.09
CA PRO A 128 6.78 10.27 -6.95
C PRO A 128 6.58 9.09 -5.98
N ILE A 129 6.48 7.86 -6.49
CA ILE A 129 6.33 6.67 -5.63
C ILE A 129 7.62 6.34 -4.86
N PHE A 130 8.78 6.51 -5.48
CA PHE A 130 10.07 6.28 -4.82
C PHE A 130 10.37 7.38 -3.80
N ASP A 131 10.03 8.63 -4.10
CA ASP A 131 10.20 9.74 -3.16
C ASP A 131 9.27 9.59 -1.95
N SER A 132 8.01 9.17 -2.17
CA SER A 132 7.09 8.81 -1.09
C SER A 132 7.63 7.65 -0.24
N SER A 133 8.22 6.62 -0.88
CA SER A 133 8.87 5.51 -0.18
C SER A 133 10.03 5.99 0.68
N LYS A 134 10.91 6.84 0.11
CA LYS A 134 12.04 7.46 0.81
C LYS A 134 11.56 8.26 2.02
N GLY A 135 10.57 9.13 1.85
CA GLY A 135 10.00 9.92 2.94
C GLY A 135 9.46 9.05 4.08
N ASN A 136 8.80 7.94 3.77
CA ASN A 136 8.32 7.01 4.80
C ASN A 136 9.46 6.28 5.53
N LEU A 137 10.55 5.90 4.84
CA LEU A 137 11.74 5.35 5.49
C LEU A 137 12.39 6.39 6.42
N GLU A 138 12.49 7.63 5.98
CA GLU A 138 13.05 8.73 6.78
C GLU A 138 12.22 9.01 8.04
N LEU A 139 10.88 9.00 7.94
CA LEU A 139 9.98 9.15 9.09
C LEU A 139 10.09 7.98 10.07
N LEU A 140 10.22 6.75 9.57
CA LEU A 140 10.46 5.57 10.38
C LEU A 140 11.78 5.70 11.15
N LEU A 141 12.87 6.03 10.45
CA LEU A 141 14.20 6.17 11.05
C LEU A 141 14.29 7.33 12.04
N GLN A 142 13.58 8.43 11.78
CA GLN A 142 13.48 9.53 12.73
C GLN A 142 12.91 9.12 14.09
N LYS A 143 12.01 8.15 14.10
CA LYS A 143 11.43 7.58 15.35
C LYS A 143 12.35 6.56 16.02
N HIS A 144 13.32 6.01 15.28
CA HIS A 144 14.19 4.91 15.75
C HIS A 144 15.68 5.27 15.59
N LEU A 145 16.10 6.42 16.14
CA LEU A 145 17.48 6.93 16.05
C LEU A 145 18.53 6.02 16.71
N ASN A 146 18.09 5.07 17.54
CA ASN A 146 18.95 4.04 18.14
C ASN A 146 19.33 2.92 17.16
N VAL A 147 18.67 2.83 16.00
CA VAL A 147 18.98 1.84 14.94
C VAL A 147 19.96 2.43 13.96
N LYS A 148 21.10 1.76 13.74
CA LYS A 148 22.10 2.16 12.74
C LYS A 148 21.73 1.55 11.39
N VAL A 149 21.45 2.39 10.41
CA VAL A 149 21.11 1.93 9.06
C VAL A 149 22.10 2.44 8.05
N PHE A 150 22.70 1.51 7.29
CA PHE A 150 23.64 1.79 6.23
C PHE A 150 22.97 1.61 4.87
N ASN A 151 23.04 2.63 4.00
CA ASN A 151 22.56 2.53 2.63
C ASN A 151 23.72 2.24 1.68
N THR A 152 23.68 1.06 1.06
CA THR A 152 24.71 0.63 0.11
C THR A 152 24.34 0.87 -1.34
N ALA A 153 23.11 1.32 -1.60
CA ALA A 153 22.57 1.50 -2.94
C ALA A 153 23.05 2.79 -3.60
N ASN A 154 23.29 2.77 -4.91
CA ASN A 154 23.66 3.97 -5.68
C ASN A 154 22.42 4.70 -6.23
N GLY A 155 21.48 4.97 -5.35
CA GLY A 155 20.21 5.66 -5.64
C GLY A 155 20.06 6.95 -4.84
N ALA A 156 18.83 7.24 -4.42
CA ALA A 156 18.53 8.43 -3.64
C ALA A 156 19.13 8.37 -2.22
N PHE A 157 19.63 9.51 -1.75
CA PHE A 157 20.04 9.65 -0.35
C PHE A 157 18.80 9.58 0.58
N ILE A 158 18.87 8.72 1.58
CA ILE A 158 17.84 8.53 2.60
C ILE A 158 18.36 9.14 3.90
N ARG A 159 17.67 10.14 4.44
CA ARG A 159 18.07 10.76 5.72
C ARG A 159 18.09 9.72 6.85
N TYR A 160 18.94 9.93 7.83
CA TYR A 160 19.16 9.01 8.97
C TYR A 160 19.80 7.67 8.57
N THR A 161 20.29 7.53 7.33
CA THR A 161 21.17 6.43 6.94
C THR A 161 22.60 6.94 6.71
N GLU A 162 23.56 6.04 6.87
CA GLU A 162 24.96 6.29 6.54
C GLU A 162 25.27 5.66 5.17
N PRO A 163 25.74 6.42 4.17
CA PRO A 163 26.25 5.86 2.94
C PRO A 163 27.42 4.92 3.23
N LYS A 164 27.36 3.68 2.77
CA LYS A 164 28.45 2.70 2.95
C LYS A 164 28.56 1.81 1.74
N ARG A 165 29.75 1.70 1.15
CA ARG A 165 29.96 0.79 0.03
C ARG A 165 29.99 -0.66 0.52
N ILE A 166 29.58 -1.59 -0.34
CA ILE A 166 29.52 -3.01 0.03
C ILE A 166 30.92 -3.52 0.37
N GLU A 167 31.94 -3.05 -0.33
CA GLU A 167 33.35 -3.40 -0.13
C GLU A 167 33.88 -3.00 1.26
N ASP A 168 33.27 -1.98 1.86
CA ASP A 168 33.65 -1.45 3.18
C ASP A 168 32.95 -2.19 4.33
N ILE A 169 32.12 -3.19 4.03
CA ILE A 169 31.40 -3.98 5.05
C ILE A 169 32.31 -5.12 5.51
N THR A 170 33.05 -4.91 6.58
CA THR A 170 34.01 -5.89 7.14
C THR A 170 33.58 -6.43 8.51
N ASP A 171 32.51 -5.88 9.09
CA ASP A 171 32.12 -6.12 10.49
C ASP A 171 30.99 -7.16 10.66
N ILE A 172 30.58 -7.83 9.56
CA ILE A 172 29.57 -8.90 9.61
C ILE A 172 30.24 -10.19 10.09
N LYS A 173 29.86 -10.61 11.30
CA LYS A 173 30.32 -11.89 11.85
C LYS A 173 29.24 -12.97 11.68
N PRO A 174 29.63 -14.23 11.42
CA PRO A 174 28.71 -15.34 11.43
C PRO A 174 27.98 -15.44 12.79
N ILE A 175 26.68 -15.66 12.75
CA ILE A 175 25.89 -15.88 13.95
C ILE A 175 25.75 -17.38 14.15
N SER A 176 26.26 -17.90 15.29
CA SER A 176 26.08 -19.29 15.68
C SER A 176 24.58 -19.56 15.98
N ASN A 177 24.09 -20.73 15.57
CA ASN A 177 22.69 -21.14 15.78
C ASN A 177 21.68 -20.11 15.23
N LYS A 178 22.01 -19.51 14.06
CA LYS A 178 21.20 -18.47 13.45
C LYS A 178 19.75 -18.92 13.24
N GLN A 179 19.55 -20.15 12.76
CA GLN A 179 18.21 -20.68 12.48
C GLN A 179 17.39 -20.82 13.75
N ASP A 180 17.97 -21.36 14.82
CA ASP A 180 17.28 -21.54 16.09
C ASP A 180 16.86 -20.20 16.71
N LYS A 181 17.73 -19.18 16.57
CA LYS A 181 17.41 -17.80 17.02
C LYS A 181 16.26 -17.19 16.21
N ILE A 182 16.25 -17.40 14.91
CA ILE A 182 15.17 -16.94 14.04
C ILE A 182 13.87 -17.67 14.37
N ASP A 183 13.91 -18.99 14.50
CA ASP A 183 12.74 -19.79 14.84
C ASP A 183 12.19 -19.41 16.21
N ALA A 184 13.04 -19.19 17.22
CA ALA A 184 12.64 -18.72 18.54
C ALA A 184 11.99 -17.31 18.52
N LEU A 185 12.47 -16.43 17.64
CA LEU A 185 11.87 -15.10 17.44
C LEU A 185 10.50 -15.21 16.78
N LEU A 186 10.39 -15.97 15.71
CA LEU A 186 9.16 -16.13 14.93
C LEU A 186 8.09 -16.94 15.63
N ASN A 187 8.47 -17.88 16.51
CA ASN A 187 7.54 -18.66 17.35
C ASN A 187 6.81 -17.81 18.41
N LYS A 188 7.23 -16.57 18.64
CA LYS A 188 6.48 -15.60 19.44
C LYS A 188 5.33 -14.93 18.67
N ALA A 189 5.24 -15.17 17.37
CA ALA A 189 4.16 -14.61 16.55
C ALA A 189 2.80 -15.18 16.99
N THR A 190 1.80 -14.31 17.06
CA THR A 190 0.43 -14.68 17.43
C THR A 190 -0.24 -15.44 16.28
N SER A 191 -0.90 -16.56 16.58
CA SER A 191 -1.68 -17.31 15.59
C SER A 191 -2.99 -16.59 15.26
N LEU A 192 -3.35 -16.54 13.96
CA LEU A 192 -4.66 -16.06 13.51
C LEU A 192 -5.83 -16.93 14.02
N GLU A 193 -5.57 -18.18 14.39
CA GLU A 193 -6.56 -19.09 14.98
C GLU A 193 -7.10 -18.57 16.33
N GLN A 194 -6.37 -17.66 16.97
CA GLN A 194 -6.82 -17.01 18.20
C GLN A 194 -7.94 -15.98 17.94
N LEU A 195 -8.15 -15.57 16.68
CA LEU A 195 -9.33 -14.85 16.28
C LEU A 195 -10.45 -15.88 16.05
N SER A 196 -11.41 -15.93 16.97
CA SER A 196 -12.54 -16.88 16.87
C SER A 196 -13.28 -16.70 15.55
N ALA A 197 -13.46 -17.80 14.80
CA ALA A 197 -14.14 -17.80 13.49
C ALA A 197 -15.57 -17.21 13.58
N GLY A 198 -16.29 -17.43 14.69
CA GLY A 198 -17.60 -16.86 14.93
C GLY A 198 -17.56 -15.33 15.03
N ASN A 199 -16.57 -14.77 15.71
CA ASN A 199 -16.39 -13.32 15.79
C ASN A 199 -16.06 -12.71 14.43
N VAL A 200 -15.26 -13.39 13.59
CA VAL A 200 -14.94 -12.94 12.24
C VAL A 200 -16.20 -12.87 11.38
N ASN A 201 -17.01 -13.93 11.35
CA ASN A 201 -18.24 -13.97 10.55
C ASN A 201 -19.25 -12.92 11.01
N TYR A 202 -19.50 -12.79 12.30
CA TYR A 202 -20.38 -11.76 12.86
C TYR A 202 -19.92 -10.35 12.46
N LYS A 203 -18.62 -10.08 12.59
CA LYS A 203 -18.03 -8.80 12.22
C LYS A 203 -18.15 -8.51 10.73
N MET A 204 -17.95 -9.52 9.87
CA MET A 204 -18.10 -9.38 8.43
C MET A 204 -19.54 -9.08 8.02
N GLU A 205 -20.54 -9.70 8.63
CA GLU A 205 -21.94 -9.38 8.34
C GLU A 205 -22.28 -7.93 8.73
N ALA A 206 -21.80 -7.46 9.89
CA ALA A 206 -21.96 -6.07 10.30
C ALA A 206 -21.29 -5.09 9.32
N ILE A 207 -20.07 -5.41 8.87
CA ILE A 207 -19.33 -4.59 7.88
C ILE A 207 -20.05 -4.58 6.53
N LYS A 208 -20.59 -5.72 6.06
CA LYS A 208 -21.37 -5.80 4.82
C LYS A 208 -22.61 -4.92 4.88
N ALA A 209 -23.41 -5.03 5.95
CA ALA A 209 -24.60 -4.21 6.14
C ALA A 209 -24.22 -2.71 6.17
N ARG A 210 -23.20 -2.35 6.95
CA ARG A 210 -22.73 -0.96 7.05
C ARG A 210 -22.18 -0.44 5.73
N THR A 211 -21.47 -1.27 4.98
CA THR A 211 -20.95 -0.89 3.64
C THR A 211 -22.12 -0.59 2.70
N LYS A 212 -23.17 -1.41 2.71
CA LYS A 212 -24.38 -1.18 1.92
C LYS A 212 -24.99 0.19 2.22
N ASP A 213 -25.27 0.47 3.50
CA ASP A 213 -25.87 1.73 3.94
C ASP A 213 -25.05 2.94 3.49
N VAL A 214 -23.73 2.86 3.65
CA VAL A 214 -22.81 3.93 3.25
C VAL A 214 -22.81 4.12 1.73
N LEU A 215 -22.78 3.05 0.96
CA LEU A 215 -22.82 3.15 -0.50
C LEU A 215 -24.15 3.72 -1.01
N GLU A 216 -25.27 3.29 -0.47
CA GLU A 216 -26.59 3.84 -0.81
C GLU A 216 -26.65 5.34 -0.51
N GLN A 217 -26.17 5.76 0.65
CA GLN A 217 -26.10 7.17 1.02
C GLN A 217 -25.16 7.95 0.08
N GLN A 218 -23.99 7.42 -0.24
CA GLN A 218 -23.02 8.05 -1.12
C GLN A 218 -23.56 8.19 -2.55
N LEU A 219 -24.20 7.16 -3.10
CA LEU A 219 -24.76 7.17 -4.44
C LEU A 219 -25.98 8.10 -4.55
N SER A 220 -26.79 8.21 -3.49
CA SER A 220 -27.96 9.11 -3.48
C SER A 220 -27.56 10.58 -3.66
N ILE A 221 -26.38 11.00 -3.16
CA ILE A 221 -25.86 12.37 -3.30
C ILE A 221 -25.61 12.72 -4.78
N THR A 222 -25.22 11.75 -5.58
CA THR A 222 -24.90 11.93 -7.00
C THR A 222 -25.97 11.35 -7.93
N SER A 223 -27.18 11.02 -7.42
CA SER A 223 -28.31 10.54 -8.24
C SER A 223 -29.10 11.65 -8.93
N GLN A 224 -28.58 12.86 -8.99
CA GLN A 224 -29.17 14.01 -9.67
C GLN A 224 -28.40 14.34 -10.95
N TYR A 225 -29.05 15.08 -11.83
CA TYR A 225 -28.40 15.63 -13.02
C TYR A 225 -27.57 16.86 -12.67
N PHE A 226 -26.33 16.94 -13.17
CA PHE A 226 -25.41 18.04 -12.92
C PHE A 226 -25.29 18.92 -14.16
N GLU A 227 -25.69 20.17 -14.04
CA GLU A 227 -25.55 21.17 -15.08
C GLU A 227 -24.21 21.91 -15.00
N THR A 228 -23.64 22.03 -13.81
CA THR A 228 -22.40 22.78 -13.57
C THR A 228 -21.36 21.98 -12.77
N ARG A 229 -20.09 22.39 -12.88
CA ARG A 229 -19.00 21.84 -12.07
C ARG A 229 -19.16 22.17 -10.58
N GLU A 230 -19.74 23.31 -10.28
CA GLU A 230 -19.99 23.78 -8.92
C GLU A 230 -20.95 22.84 -8.20
N GLN A 231 -22.07 22.51 -8.83
CA GLN A 231 -23.03 21.49 -8.31
C GLN A 231 -22.34 20.15 -8.07
N LEU A 232 -21.52 19.69 -9.04
CA LEU A 232 -20.75 18.46 -8.90
C LEU A 232 -19.74 18.54 -7.74
N ALA A 233 -19.02 19.67 -7.61
CA ALA A 233 -18.06 19.88 -6.52
C ALA A 233 -18.75 19.85 -5.15
N ASP A 234 -19.91 20.43 -5.02
CA ASP A 234 -20.71 20.41 -3.78
C ASP A 234 -21.14 19.01 -3.41
N ALA A 235 -21.61 18.23 -4.40
CA ALA A 235 -21.95 16.82 -4.20
C ALA A 235 -20.72 16.00 -3.74
N PHE A 236 -19.57 16.17 -4.40
CA PHE A 236 -18.33 15.49 -4.02
C PHE A 236 -17.82 15.94 -2.64
N ASN A 237 -17.98 17.20 -2.28
CA ASN A 237 -17.66 17.68 -0.93
C ASN A 237 -18.53 17.02 0.13
N LEU A 238 -19.81 16.82 -0.14
CA LEU A 238 -20.71 16.10 0.77
C LEU A 238 -20.31 14.63 0.91
N GLN A 239 -20.02 13.94 -0.20
CA GLN A 239 -19.49 12.57 -0.17
C GLN A 239 -18.19 12.48 0.64
N ASN A 240 -17.27 13.43 0.48
CA ASN A 240 -16.01 13.47 1.23
C ASN A 240 -16.22 13.71 2.73
N LYS A 241 -17.22 14.50 3.14
CA LYS A 241 -17.58 14.65 4.56
C LYS A 241 -18.01 13.32 5.18
N ILE A 242 -18.82 12.53 4.48
CA ILE A 242 -19.20 11.19 4.94
C ILE A 242 -17.97 10.29 5.10
N LEU A 243 -17.08 10.25 4.10
CA LEU A 243 -15.83 9.47 4.18
C LEU A 243 -14.95 9.91 5.37
N LEU A 244 -14.83 11.21 5.63
CA LEU A 244 -14.08 11.71 6.78
C LEU A 244 -14.72 11.34 8.11
N THR A 245 -16.04 11.32 8.19
CA THR A 245 -16.78 10.85 9.37
C THR A 245 -16.48 9.37 9.65
N LEU A 246 -16.56 8.50 8.63
CA LEU A 246 -16.21 7.09 8.76
C LEU A 246 -14.78 6.88 9.24
N ARG A 247 -13.83 7.65 8.71
CA ARG A 247 -12.42 7.58 9.08
C ARG A 247 -12.17 7.84 10.57
N ASN A 248 -12.98 8.68 11.19
CA ASN A 248 -12.81 9.15 12.57
C ASN A 248 -13.86 8.55 13.54
N SER A 249 -14.54 7.49 13.13
CA SER A 249 -15.63 6.87 13.88
C SER A 249 -15.21 5.51 14.50
N THR A 250 -16.09 4.53 14.45
CA THR A 250 -15.88 3.20 15.01
C THR A 250 -14.85 2.38 14.22
N ALA A 251 -14.36 1.29 14.82
CA ALA A 251 -13.45 0.37 14.13
C ALA A 251 -14.07 -0.20 12.83
N ASP A 252 -15.38 -0.45 12.82
CA ASP A 252 -16.13 -0.96 11.67
C ASP A 252 -16.25 0.10 10.57
N ASP A 253 -16.57 1.34 10.94
CA ASP A 253 -16.61 2.47 10.03
C ASP A 253 -15.24 2.72 9.38
N ILE A 254 -14.15 2.54 10.12
CA ILE A 254 -12.80 2.63 9.57
C ILE A 254 -12.55 1.54 8.51
N VAL A 255 -13.04 0.32 8.71
CA VAL A 255 -12.95 -0.74 7.69
C VAL A 255 -13.74 -0.35 6.44
N VAL A 256 -14.99 0.12 6.61
CA VAL A 256 -15.84 0.60 5.50
C VAL A 256 -15.16 1.77 4.74
N TYR A 257 -14.59 2.71 5.47
CA TYR A 257 -13.80 3.79 4.86
C TYR A 257 -12.70 3.25 3.94
N TRP A 258 -11.90 2.28 4.42
CA TRP A 258 -10.80 1.71 3.62
C TRP A 258 -11.28 0.85 2.46
N LEU A 259 -12.45 0.23 2.54
CA LEU A 259 -13.08 -0.49 1.44
C LEU A 259 -13.52 0.45 0.31
N THR A 260 -14.01 1.64 0.63
CA THR A 260 -14.74 2.50 -0.31
C THR A 260 -13.95 3.70 -0.81
N GLN A 261 -13.14 4.33 0.05
CA GLN A 261 -12.54 5.64 -0.21
C GLN A 261 -11.70 5.72 -1.48
N GLY A 262 -11.03 4.62 -1.87
CA GLY A 262 -10.15 4.59 -3.04
C GLY A 262 -10.92 4.82 -4.34
N SER A 263 -12.01 4.07 -4.55
CA SER A 263 -12.87 4.20 -5.72
C SER A 263 -13.52 5.57 -5.78
N PHE A 264 -14.10 6.04 -4.67
CA PHE A 264 -14.74 7.36 -4.64
C PHE A 264 -13.76 8.48 -5.01
N ARG A 265 -12.61 8.56 -4.38
CA ARG A 265 -11.62 9.61 -4.64
C ARG A 265 -11.05 9.55 -6.05
N TYR A 266 -10.84 8.33 -6.58
CA TYR A 266 -10.36 8.17 -7.94
C TYR A 266 -11.37 8.73 -8.94
N PHE A 267 -12.64 8.33 -8.84
CA PHE A 267 -13.68 8.79 -9.76
C PHE A 267 -13.97 10.28 -9.61
N GLN A 268 -14.04 10.80 -8.38
CA GLN A 268 -14.20 12.23 -8.15
C GLN A 268 -13.09 13.05 -8.81
N ALA A 269 -11.83 12.65 -8.62
CA ALA A 269 -10.70 13.31 -9.23
C ALA A 269 -10.75 13.19 -10.76
N TYR A 270 -11.04 12.01 -11.30
CA TYR A 270 -11.13 11.78 -12.73
C TYR A 270 -12.23 12.64 -13.39
N ILE A 271 -13.44 12.60 -12.87
CA ILE A 271 -14.58 13.32 -13.45
C ILE A 271 -14.33 14.83 -13.37
N MET A 272 -13.90 15.32 -12.21
CA MET A 272 -13.64 16.74 -12.01
C MET A 272 -12.55 17.24 -12.97
N THR A 273 -11.37 16.60 -12.99
CA THR A 273 -10.26 17.06 -13.82
C THR A 273 -10.55 16.92 -15.31
N SER A 274 -11.16 15.81 -15.73
CA SER A 274 -11.48 15.58 -17.14
C SER A 274 -12.56 16.52 -17.67
N SER A 275 -13.47 16.99 -16.81
CA SER A 275 -14.49 17.97 -17.19
C SER A 275 -13.90 19.29 -17.68
N TYR A 276 -12.65 19.62 -17.31
CA TYR A 276 -11.96 20.84 -17.77
C TYR A 276 -11.45 20.77 -19.21
N TYR A 277 -11.40 19.57 -19.82
CA TYR A 277 -11.06 19.44 -21.25
C TYR A 277 -12.22 19.83 -22.18
N TYR A 278 -13.44 20.02 -21.65
CA TYR A 278 -14.61 20.40 -22.41
C TYR A 278 -14.94 21.89 -22.20
N ASN A 279 -14.69 22.72 -23.21
CA ASN A 279 -15.07 24.13 -23.22
C ASN A 279 -16.55 24.36 -23.52
N ASP A 280 -17.13 23.49 -24.35
CA ASP A 280 -18.55 23.47 -24.66
C ASP A 280 -19.39 23.00 -23.49
N LEU A 281 -20.42 23.76 -23.12
CA LEU A 281 -21.24 23.51 -21.93
C LEU A 281 -22.03 22.21 -22.07
N GLU A 282 -22.65 21.98 -23.23
CA GLU A 282 -23.51 20.80 -23.46
C GLU A 282 -22.66 19.53 -23.40
N LYS A 283 -21.57 19.47 -24.14
CA LYS A 283 -20.64 18.32 -24.14
C LYS A 283 -20.04 18.05 -22.76
N ARG A 284 -19.75 19.11 -22.00
CA ARG A 284 -19.25 18.97 -20.63
C ARG A 284 -20.30 18.35 -19.71
N THR A 285 -21.52 18.83 -19.82
CA THR A 285 -22.65 18.35 -19.02
C THR A 285 -22.98 16.87 -19.34
N GLU A 286 -23.00 16.51 -20.62
CA GLU A 286 -23.14 15.12 -21.06
C GLU A 286 -22.01 14.25 -20.51
N PHE A 287 -20.74 14.68 -20.62
CA PHE A 287 -19.58 13.96 -20.09
C PHE A 287 -19.69 13.72 -18.59
N ILE A 288 -20.04 14.76 -17.80
CA ILE A 288 -20.16 14.65 -16.35
C ILE A 288 -21.22 13.59 -15.99
N ASN A 289 -22.41 13.69 -16.56
CA ASN A 289 -23.52 12.79 -16.19
C ASN A 289 -23.27 11.35 -16.67
N ALA A 290 -22.74 11.15 -17.87
CA ALA A 290 -22.32 9.83 -18.33
C ALA A 290 -21.23 9.18 -17.42
N CYS A 291 -20.29 9.98 -16.93
CA CYS A 291 -19.30 9.48 -15.98
C CYS A 291 -19.89 9.17 -14.60
N ILE A 292 -20.89 9.91 -14.12
CA ILE A 292 -21.60 9.61 -12.88
C ILE A 292 -22.38 8.31 -13.02
N ASP A 293 -23.07 8.07 -14.13
CA ASP A 293 -23.77 6.81 -14.37
C ASP A 293 -22.80 5.62 -14.39
N ALA A 294 -21.69 5.74 -15.11
CA ALA A 294 -20.63 4.72 -15.14
C ALA A 294 -20.03 4.47 -13.74
N PHE A 295 -19.87 5.53 -12.96
CA PHE A 295 -19.38 5.42 -11.58
C PHE A 295 -20.38 4.66 -10.70
N HIS A 296 -21.66 4.96 -10.78
CA HIS A 296 -22.72 4.25 -10.05
C HIS A 296 -22.72 2.75 -10.36
N GLU A 297 -22.66 2.39 -11.65
CA GLU A 297 -22.60 0.97 -12.07
C GLU A 297 -21.34 0.28 -11.57
N HIS A 298 -20.18 0.95 -11.63
CA HIS A 298 -18.95 0.40 -11.12
C HIS A 298 -18.99 0.15 -9.61
N ILE A 299 -19.48 1.09 -8.82
CA ILE A 299 -19.59 0.94 -7.36
C ILE A 299 -20.55 -0.18 -6.98
N LYS A 300 -21.71 -0.28 -7.65
CA LYS A 300 -22.64 -1.40 -7.43
C LYS A 300 -21.97 -2.73 -7.76
N GLY A 301 -21.25 -2.82 -8.88
CA GLY A 301 -20.52 -4.03 -9.29
C GLY A 301 -19.46 -4.45 -8.26
N ILE A 302 -18.63 -3.52 -7.77
CA ILE A 302 -17.65 -3.81 -6.72
C ILE A 302 -18.30 -4.30 -5.43
N TYR A 303 -19.41 -3.70 -5.02
CA TYR A 303 -20.12 -4.12 -3.82
C TYR A 303 -20.68 -5.54 -3.96
N LEU A 304 -21.29 -5.87 -5.09
CA LEU A 304 -21.79 -7.22 -5.36
C LEU A 304 -20.64 -8.23 -5.35
N GLU A 305 -19.52 -7.93 -6.00
CA GLU A 305 -18.34 -8.78 -5.98
C GLU A 305 -17.80 -8.97 -4.55
N PHE A 306 -17.79 -7.91 -3.74
CA PHE A 306 -17.36 -7.99 -2.35
C PHE A 306 -18.26 -8.92 -1.53
N ILE A 307 -19.60 -8.79 -1.59
CA ILE A 307 -20.50 -9.64 -0.79
C ILE A 307 -20.51 -11.10 -1.23
N GLU A 308 -20.22 -11.37 -2.51
CA GLU A 308 -20.17 -12.72 -3.06
C GLU A 308 -18.84 -13.43 -2.78
N ASN A 309 -17.74 -12.69 -2.75
CA ASN A 309 -16.39 -13.26 -2.76
C ASN A 309 -15.53 -12.93 -1.54
N TYR A 310 -16.03 -12.20 -0.54
CA TYR A 310 -15.21 -11.75 0.60
C TYR A 310 -14.54 -12.90 1.38
N ASN A 311 -15.09 -14.10 1.33
CA ASN A 311 -14.60 -15.32 1.98
C ASN A 311 -13.90 -16.28 1.02
N GLN A 312 -13.69 -15.89 -0.23
CA GLN A 312 -13.03 -16.69 -1.25
C GLN A 312 -11.55 -16.33 -1.36
N PRO A 313 -10.68 -17.29 -1.69
CA PRO A 313 -9.32 -16.96 -2.08
C PRO A 313 -9.31 -16.03 -3.29
N ALA A 314 -8.33 -15.11 -3.33
CA ALA A 314 -8.16 -14.23 -4.47
C ALA A 314 -8.02 -15.03 -5.77
N LYS A 315 -8.86 -14.73 -6.76
CA LYS A 315 -8.73 -15.29 -8.10
C LYS A 315 -7.61 -14.55 -8.84
N VAL A 316 -6.68 -15.27 -9.46
CA VAL A 316 -5.57 -14.74 -10.28
C VAL A 316 -5.90 -14.84 -11.75
#